data_b87c44abe56dda11300350663bae936a
#
_entry.id   b87c44abe56dda11300350663bae936a
#
_cell.length_a   1.000
_cell.length_b   1.000
_cell.length_c   1.000
_cell.angle_alpha   90.00
_cell.angle_beta   90.00
_cell.angle_gamma   90.00
#
_symmetry.space_group_name_H-M   'P 1'
#
loop_
_entity.id
_entity.type
_entity.pdbx_description
1 polymer ?
#
loop_
_entity_poly.entity_id
_entity_poly.type
_entity_poly.pdbx_seq_one_letter_code
_entity_poly.pdbx_strand_id
1 'polypeptide(L)'
;MTREELKAAAVAMLDRAYCPYSHFAVGAALECADGTVFTGCNIENAAFSPTICAERTAVAKAVSEGHTNFVRIAVAGRCEDFCVPCAVCRQVLREFAPNIEVICLNGKGEEQVFTLSELLPHSFGPEFLA
;
A
#
# COMPACT_ATOMS: atom_id res chain seq x y z
N MET A 1 -10.41 11.07 7.49
CA MET A 1 -11.14 10.06 6.70
C MET A 1 -11.48 8.87 7.59
N THR A 2 -12.68 8.34 7.49
CA THR A 2 -13.05 7.14 8.25
C THR A 2 -12.38 5.91 7.64
N ARG A 3 -12.37 4.80 8.40
CA ARG A 3 -11.85 3.52 7.93
C ARG A 3 -12.56 3.07 6.65
N GLU A 4 -13.88 3.20 6.59
CA GLU A 4 -14.67 2.80 5.43
C GLU A 4 -14.37 3.69 4.21
N GLU A 5 -14.16 4.98 4.42
CA GLU A 5 -13.77 5.90 3.36
C GLU A 5 -12.37 5.58 2.83
N LEU A 6 -11.45 5.21 3.71
CA LEU A 6 -10.09 4.82 3.30
C LEU A 6 -10.11 3.55 2.44
N LYS A 7 -10.90 2.56 2.87
CA LYS A 7 -11.09 1.32 2.11
C LYS A 7 -11.71 1.61 0.73
N ALA A 8 -12.73 2.47 0.68
CA ALA A 8 -13.37 2.84 -0.57
C ALA A 8 -12.40 3.56 -1.51
N ALA A 9 -11.51 4.41 -0.97
CA ALA A 9 -10.50 5.10 -1.75
C ALA A 9 -9.52 4.12 -2.41
N ALA A 10 -9.13 3.07 -1.68
CA ALA A 10 -8.26 2.03 -2.22
C ALA A 10 -8.96 1.24 -3.34
N VAL A 11 -10.23 0.88 -3.13
CA VAL A 11 -11.03 0.16 -4.14
C VAL A 11 -11.20 0.99 -5.41
N ALA A 12 -11.43 2.29 -5.26
CA ALA A 12 -11.60 3.19 -6.42
C ALA A 12 -10.36 3.20 -7.32
N MET A 13 -9.19 2.98 -6.77
CA MET A 13 -7.92 2.98 -7.53
C MET A 13 -7.76 1.74 -8.42
N LEU A 14 -8.55 0.70 -8.22
CA LEU A 14 -8.51 -0.48 -9.09
C LEU A 14 -8.78 -0.12 -10.55
N ASP A 15 -9.66 0.86 -10.80
CA ASP A 15 -10.00 1.29 -12.16
C ASP A 15 -8.90 2.15 -12.80
N ARG A 16 -7.94 2.62 -12.02
CA ARG A 16 -6.80 3.41 -12.51
C ARG A 16 -5.57 2.57 -12.78
N ALA A 17 -5.53 1.32 -12.32
CA ALA A 17 -4.36 0.46 -12.44
C ALA A 17 -3.98 0.25 -13.91
N TYR A 18 -2.67 0.34 -14.17
CA TYR A 18 -2.13 0.05 -15.49
C TYR A 18 -1.44 -1.32 -15.42
N CYS A 19 -2.18 -2.37 -15.75
CA CYS A 19 -1.69 -3.75 -15.60
C CYS A 19 -1.95 -4.61 -16.86
N PRO A 20 -1.42 -4.18 -18.04
CA PRO A 20 -1.70 -4.87 -19.30
C PRO A 20 -1.06 -6.26 -19.40
N TYR A 21 -0.08 -6.56 -18.54
CA TYR A 21 0.65 -7.83 -18.58
C TYR A 21 0.06 -8.86 -17.62
N SER A 22 -0.11 -8.50 -16.36
CA SER A 22 -0.64 -9.42 -15.33
C SER A 22 -2.16 -9.48 -15.30
N HIS A 23 -2.82 -8.40 -15.69
CA HIS A 23 -4.27 -8.19 -15.52
C HIS A 23 -4.70 -8.25 -14.05
N PHE A 24 -3.75 -8.02 -13.13
CA PHE A 24 -3.99 -8.04 -11.69
C PHE A 24 -3.92 -6.61 -11.14
N ALA A 25 -5.10 -5.97 -11.03
CA ALA A 25 -5.20 -4.61 -10.54
C ALA A 25 -5.10 -4.58 -9.01
N VAL A 26 -4.32 -3.62 -8.49
CA VAL A 26 -4.21 -3.36 -7.05
C VAL A 26 -4.38 -1.86 -6.82
N GLY A 27 -5.12 -1.53 -5.78
CA GLY A 27 -5.31 -0.15 -5.34
C GLY A 27 -4.85 0.01 -3.90
N ALA A 28 -4.40 1.20 -3.56
CA ALA A 28 -3.96 1.51 -2.20
C ALA A 28 -4.40 2.91 -1.79
N ALA A 29 -4.64 3.09 -0.49
CA ALA A 29 -4.91 4.39 0.11
C ALA A 29 -4.12 4.47 1.39
N LEU A 30 -3.22 5.45 1.47
CA LEU A 30 -2.29 5.66 2.57
C LEU A 30 -2.73 6.88 3.37
N GLU A 31 -2.95 6.70 4.66
CA GLU A 31 -3.34 7.79 5.55
C GLU A 31 -2.16 8.26 6.38
N CYS A 32 -1.91 9.56 6.33
CA CYS A 32 -0.87 10.22 7.10
C CYS A 32 -1.40 10.66 8.47
N ALA A 33 -0.48 10.95 9.40
CA ALA A 33 -0.82 11.34 10.76
C ALA A 33 -1.67 12.61 10.83
N ASP A 34 -1.53 13.52 9.88
CA ASP A 34 -2.31 14.76 9.80
C ASP A 34 -3.68 14.57 9.13
N GLY A 35 -4.02 13.35 8.75
CA GLY A 35 -5.29 13.03 8.08
C GLY A 35 -5.25 13.08 6.56
N THR A 36 -4.15 13.54 5.96
CA THR A 36 -4.00 13.56 4.50
C THR A 36 -3.95 12.13 3.97
N VAL A 37 -4.64 11.87 2.85
CA VAL A 37 -4.68 10.55 2.21
C VAL A 37 -4.08 10.62 0.82
N PHE A 38 -3.18 9.69 0.52
CA PHE A 38 -2.59 9.52 -0.81
C PHE A 38 -3.00 8.17 -1.36
N THR A 39 -3.48 8.17 -2.59
CA THR A 39 -3.92 6.94 -3.26
C THR A 39 -2.86 6.47 -4.25
N GLY A 40 -2.90 5.18 -4.59
CA GLY A 40 -2.00 4.62 -5.58
C GLY A 40 -2.62 3.42 -6.27
N CYS A 41 -2.09 3.11 -7.44
CA CYS A 41 -2.44 1.91 -8.20
C CYS A 41 -1.15 1.32 -8.75
N ASN A 42 -1.19 0.03 -9.13
CA ASN A 42 -0.01 -0.58 -9.75
C ASN A 42 0.14 -0.09 -11.19
N ILE A 43 1.38 0.10 -11.60
CA ILE A 43 1.76 0.60 -12.92
C ILE A 43 2.84 -0.31 -13.45
N GLU A 44 2.47 -1.16 -14.41
CA GLU A 44 3.38 -2.14 -14.99
C GLU A 44 4.19 -1.56 -16.14
N ASN A 45 5.31 -2.20 -16.41
CA ASN A 45 6.22 -1.79 -17.48
C ASN A 45 6.68 -3.01 -18.24
N ALA A 46 6.82 -2.88 -19.56
CA ALA A 46 7.30 -3.96 -20.42
C ALA A 46 8.69 -4.47 -20.02
N ALA A 47 9.50 -3.64 -19.39
CA ALA A 47 10.82 -4.02 -18.88
C ALA A 47 10.76 -4.72 -17.52
N PHE A 48 9.59 -4.84 -16.92
CA PHE A 48 9.25 -5.43 -15.61
C PHE A 48 9.89 -4.71 -14.42
N SER A 49 11.19 -4.56 -14.39
CA SER A 49 11.92 -3.94 -13.28
C SER A 49 11.38 -2.56 -12.86
N PRO A 50 11.00 -1.65 -13.79
CA PRO A 50 10.39 -0.37 -13.42
C PRO A 50 8.96 -0.46 -12.92
N THR A 51 8.32 -1.63 -12.96
CA THR A 51 6.96 -1.82 -12.44
C THR A 51 6.88 -1.38 -10.99
N ILE A 52 5.85 -0.61 -10.65
CA ILE A 52 5.64 -0.13 -9.28
C ILE A 52 4.30 -0.65 -8.76
N CYS A 53 4.30 -1.13 -7.52
CA CYS A 53 3.08 -1.57 -6.84
C CYS A 53 2.26 -0.37 -6.38
N ALA A 54 0.95 -0.60 -6.15
CA ALA A 54 0.03 0.43 -5.69
C ALA A 54 0.50 1.11 -4.40
N GLU A 55 0.99 0.32 -3.46
CA GLU A 55 1.45 0.83 -2.16
C GLU A 55 2.63 1.78 -2.33
N ARG A 56 3.59 1.42 -3.19
CA ARG A 56 4.77 2.28 -3.44
C ARG A 56 4.39 3.55 -4.21
N THR A 57 3.38 3.47 -5.09
CA THR A 57 2.86 4.66 -5.76
C THR A 57 2.31 5.65 -4.74
N ALA A 58 1.51 5.15 -3.78
CA ALA A 58 0.95 5.99 -2.73
C ALA A 58 2.05 6.59 -1.85
N VAL A 59 3.04 5.79 -1.45
CA VAL A 59 4.18 6.26 -0.65
C VAL A 59 4.98 7.33 -1.41
N ALA A 60 5.27 7.09 -2.69
CA ALA A 60 6.03 8.04 -3.50
C ALA A 60 5.31 9.38 -3.61
N LYS A 61 3.99 9.36 -3.79
CA LYS A 61 3.17 10.57 -3.82
C LYS A 61 3.24 11.31 -2.49
N ALA A 62 3.10 10.59 -1.38
CA ALA A 62 3.13 11.17 -0.04
C ALA A 62 4.48 11.82 0.25
N VAL A 63 5.56 11.09 0.04
CA VAL A 63 6.92 11.58 0.32
C VAL A 63 7.26 12.78 -0.56
N SER A 64 6.90 12.75 -1.84
CA SER A 64 7.16 13.86 -2.76
C SER A 64 6.36 15.11 -2.39
N GLU A 65 5.29 14.98 -1.60
CA GLU A 65 4.50 16.09 -1.11
C GLU A 65 4.86 16.49 0.33
N GLY A 66 5.94 15.91 0.87
CA GLY A 66 6.45 16.27 2.19
C GLY A 66 5.86 15.50 3.36
N HIS A 67 5.15 14.40 3.11
CA HIS A 67 4.53 13.59 4.16
C HIS A 67 5.31 12.30 4.37
N THR A 68 5.79 12.08 5.60
CA THR A 68 6.55 10.87 5.97
C THR A 68 5.99 10.16 7.22
N ASN A 69 4.94 10.71 7.85
CA ASN A 69 4.30 10.12 9.02
C ASN A 69 3.04 9.39 8.60
N PHE A 70 3.12 8.08 8.48
CA PHE A 70 2.00 7.23 8.02
C PHE A 70 1.39 6.47 9.20
N VAL A 71 0.07 6.36 9.23
CA VAL A 71 -0.64 5.69 10.33
C VAL A 71 -1.36 4.43 9.90
N ARG A 72 -1.89 4.38 8.68
CA ARG A 72 -2.51 3.16 8.15
C ARG A 72 -2.56 3.19 6.62
N ILE A 73 -2.66 1.99 6.02
CA ILE A 73 -2.78 1.82 4.58
C ILE A 73 -3.82 0.75 4.30
N ALA A 74 -4.72 1.03 3.35
CA ALA A 74 -5.66 0.04 2.82
C ALA A 74 -5.16 -0.43 1.46
N VAL A 75 -5.19 -1.75 1.23
CA VAL A 75 -4.73 -2.37 -0.02
C VAL A 75 -5.86 -3.23 -0.56
N ALA A 76 -6.26 -2.97 -1.80
CA ALA A 76 -7.40 -3.62 -2.45
C ALA A 76 -6.95 -4.40 -3.69
N GLY A 77 -7.59 -5.54 -3.91
CA GLY A 77 -7.44 -6.36 -5.11
C GLY A 77 -8.75 -7.09 -5.40
N ARG A 78 -8.88 -7.64 -6.62
CA ARG A 78 -10.09 -8.36 -7.02
C ARG A 78 -9.98 -9.88 -6.85
N CYS A 79 -9.04 -10.35 -6.04
CA CYS A 79 -8.83 -11.78 -5.79
C CYS A 79 -9.72 -12.31 -4.67
N GLU A 80 -9.80 -13.63 -4.54
CA GLU A 80 -10.57 -14.27 -3.47
C GLU A 80 -9.90 -14.05 -2.12
N ASP A 81 -8.58 -14.16 -2.08
CA ASP A 81 -7.79 -13.92 -0.87
C ASP A 81 -7.55 -12.44 -0.62
N PHE A 82 -7.13 -12.12 0.59
CA PHE A 82 -6.79 -10.76 0.97
C PHE A 82 -5.54 -10.30 0.25
N CYS A 83 -5.57 -9.06 -0.25
CA CYS A 83 -4.46 -8.48 -0.98
C CYS A 83 -3.41 -7.95 0.02
N VAL A 84 -2.37 -8.74 0.24
CA VAL A 84 -1.28 -8.43 1.17
C VAL A 84 -0.16 -7.74 0.39
N PRO A 85 0.47 -6.67 0.92
CA PRO A 85 1.59 -6.02 0.23
C PRO A 85 2.74 -6.99 -0.01
N CYS A 86 3.39 -6.88 -1.17
CA CYS A 86 4.57 -7.69 -1.48
C CYS A 86 5.75 -7.33 -0.56
N ALA A 87 6.79 -8.15 -0.56
CA ALA A 87 7.93 -7.96 0.33
C ALA A 87 8.64 -6.63 0.11
N VAL A 88 8.75 -6.17 -1.14
CA VAL A 88 9.36 -4.88 -1.46
C VAL A 88 8.55 -3.72 -0.87
N CYS A 89 7.22 -3.78 -1.01
CA CYS A 89 6.33 -2.76 -0.43
C CYS A 89 6.39 -2.74 1.09
N ARG A 90 6.50 -3.92 1.72
CA ARG A 90 6.65 -4.02 3.17
C ARG A 90 7.93 -3.32 3.62
N GLN A 91 9.03 -3.52 2.90
CA GLN A 91 10.30 -2.87 3.21
C GLN A 91 10.21 -1.35 3.02
N VAL A 92 9.55 -0.89 1.96
CA VAL A 92 9.36 0.56 1.72
C VAL A 92 8.55 1.18 2.86
N LEU A 93 7.46 0.53 3.28
CA LEU A 93 6.66 1.02 4.41
C LEU A 93 7.46 1.02 5.72
N ARG A 94 8.33 0.02 5.90
CA ARG A 94 9.18 -0.13 7.09
C ARG A 94 10.09 1.08 7.32
N GLU A 95 10.53 1.74 6.26
CA GLU A 95 11.39 2.91 6.37
C GLU A 95 10.74 4.01 7.20
N PHE A 96 9.43 4.21 7.02
CA PHE A 96 8.69 5.33 7.60
C PHE A 96 7.80 4.93 8.77
N ALA A 97 7.25 3.72 8.76
CA ALA A 97 6.19 3.33 9.70
C ALA A 97 6.28 1.83 10.05
N PRO A 98 7.24 1.43 10.93
CA PRO A 98 7.44 0.01 11.25
C PRO A 98 6.21 -0.70 11.84
N ASN A 99 5.27 0.05 12.41
CA ASN A 99 4.08 -0.52 13.03
C ASN A 99 2.77 -0.03 12.37
N ILE A 100 2.84 0.38 11.12
CA ILE A 100 1.65 0.85 10.39
C ILE A 100 0.58 -0.25 10.35
N GLU A 101 -0.69 0.16 10.51
CA GLU A 101 -1.83 -0.73 10.34
C GLU A 101 -2.05 -0.97 8.85
N VAL A 102 -2.09 -2.24 8.46
CA VAL A 102 -2.28 -2.66 7.06
C VAL A 102 -3.64 -3.34 6.95
N ILE A 103 -4.56 -2.69 6.23
CA ILE A 103 -5.91 -3.20 6.00
C ILE A 103 -5.94 -3.86 4.62
N CYS A 104 -5.97 -5.19 4.61
CA CYS A 104 -5.94 -5.98 3.38
C CYS A 104 -7.36 -6.35 2.98
N LEU A 105 -7.76 -6.02 1.75
CA LEU A 105 -9.10 -6.29 1.24
C LEU A 105 -9.06 -7.41 0.19
N ASN A 106 -10.15 -8.16 0.09
CA ASN A 106 -10.35 -9.11 -1.00
C ASN A 106 -11.37 -8.56 -2.00
N GLY A 107 -11.69 -9.34 -3.04
CA GLY A 107 -12.62 -8.93 -4.09
C GLY A 107 -14.08 -8.77 -3.62
N LYS A 108 -14.40 -9.26 -2.42
CA LYS A 108 -15.74 -9.14 -1.82
C LYS A 108 -15.84 -7.96 -0.86
N GLY A 109 -14.76 -7.21 -0.66
CA GLY A 109 -14.72 -6.11 0.29
C GLY A 109 -14.55 -6.52 1.74
N GLU A 110 -14.27 -7.79 1.99
CA GLU A 110 -13.92 -8.27 3.33
C GLU A 110 -12.51 -7.81 3.67
N GLU A 111 -12.21 -7.67 4.97
CA GLU A 111 -10.91 -7.17 5.40
C GLU A 111 -10.21 -8.11 6.37
N GLN A 112 -8.89 -8.09 6.32
CA GLN A 112 -8.02 -8.66 7.35
C GLN A 112 -6.96 -7.62 7.67
N VAL A 113 -6.74 -7.38 8.97
CA VAL A 113 -5.86 -6.30 9.43
C VAL A 113 -4.61 -6.87 10.06
N PHE A 114 -3.47 -6.31 9.68
CA PHE A 114 -2.17 -6.67 10.25
C PHE A 114 -1.46 -5.40 10.71
N THR A 115 -0.53 -5.54 11.66
CA THR A 115 0.53 -4.54 11.81
C THR A 115 1.67 -4.93 10.87
N LEU A 116 2.43 -3.95 10.41
CA LEU A 116 3.54 -4.23 9.49
C LEU A 116 4.56 -5.18 10.11
N SER A 117 4.79 -5.08 11.43
CA SER A 117 5.73 -5.97 12.12
C SER A 117 5.33 -7.44 12.07
N GLU A 118 4.03 -7.74 11.97
CA GLU A 118 3.55 -9.10 11.75
C GLU A 118 3.88 -9.60 10.34
N LEU A 119 3.85 -8.71 9.35
CA LEU A 119 4.11 -9.05 7.95
C LEU A 119 5.60 -9.06 7.60
N LEU A 120 6.42 -8.37 8.39
CA LEU A 120 7.86 -8.25 8.16
C LEU A 120 8.60 -8.33 9.49
N PRO A 121 8.64 -9.52 10.13
CA PRO A 121 9.32 -9.69 11.42
C PRO A 121 10.83 -9.59 11.24
N HIS A 122 11.53 -9.12 12.29
CA HIS A 122 13.00 -8.99 12.33
C HIS A 122 13.53 -8.20 11.13
N SER A 123 12.88 -7.09 10.81
CA SER A 123 13.16 -6.34 9.58
C SER A 123 14.33 -5.39 9.74
N PHE A 124 15.02 -5.15 8.62
CA PHE A 124 16.05 -4.12 8.52
C PHE A 124 15.40 -2.73 8.42
N GLY A 125 15.99 -1.74 9.06
CA GLY A 125 15.47 -0.38 9.03
C GLY A 125 16.55 0.66 9.27
N PRO A 126 16.18 1.96 9.25
CA PRO A 126 17.16 3.05 9.34
C PRO A 126 17.98 3.04 10.64
N GLU A 127 17.48 2.46 11.72
CA GLU A 127 18.20 2.38 12.98
C GLU A 127 19.50 1.56 12.88
N PHE A 128 19.60 0.67 11.90
CA PHE A 128 20.81 -0.13 11.68
C PHE A 128 21.93 0.70 11.02
N LEU A 129 21.59 1.84 10.43
CA LEU A 129 22.54 2.73 9.73
C LEU A 129 22.80 4.03 10.49
N ALA A 130 22.09 4.23 11.57
CA ALA A 130 22.21 5.47 12.35
C ALA A 130 23.42 5.46 13.27
#